data_214aa83f4cc5f9672199189bd8dabf64
#
_entry.id   214aa83f4cc5f9672199189bd8dabf64
#
_cell.length_a   1.000
_cell.length_b   1.000
_cell.length_c   1.000
_cell.angle_alpha   90.00
_cell.angle_beta   90.00
_cell.angle_gamma   90.00
#
_symmetry.space_group_name_H-M   'P 1'
#
loop_
_entity.id
_entity.type
_entity.pdbx_description
1 polymer ?
#
loop_
_entity_poly.entity_id
_entity_poly.type
_entity_poly.pdbx_seq_one_letter_code
_entity_poly.pdbx_strand_id
1 'polypeptide(L)'
;LEIHHLMPPSLKFLQGTTYIVYSFLLELASLLYLGGLVWAFYRRIFGTEDRIKTKTKMDDYLTLSLLAFMGISGLTTEAGRILVEGFPGYEKWSFVGYFIATLLPFDNGILFHRISWILHTISFFVFLIVLPQSKLRHIVTSPTNMLLSPKDRPKGAMRDIGNLMEAEDIETVGAELIENFTWKQLLDLDACTIC
;
A
#
# COMPACT_ATOMS: atom_id res chain seq x y z
N LEU A 1 8.68 -10.95 -8.27
CA LEU A 1 9.45 -12.15 -8.67
C LEU A 1 8.74 -12.95 -9.75
N GLU A 2 7.44 -13.23 -9.65
CA GLU A 2 6.68 -14.07 -10.59
C GLU A 2 6.86 -13.68 -12.07
N ILE A 3 6.73 -12.39 -12.39
CA ILE A 3 6.94 -11.90 -13.76
C ILE A 3 8.35 -12.22 -14.27
N HIS A 4 9.37 -12.14 -13.40
CA HIS A 4 10.75 -12.46 -13.74
C HIS A 4 10.90 -13.94 -14.11
N HIS A 5 10.17 -14.85 -13.45
CA HIS A 5 10.20 -16.27 -13.77
C HIS A 5 9.57 -16.59 -15.14
N LEU A 6 8.59 -15.79 -15.55
CA LEU A 6 7.94 -15.90 -16.87
C LEU A 6 8.77 -15.30 -18.02
N MET A 7 9.81 -14.50 -17.71
CA MET A 7 10.65 -13.87 -18.73
C MET A 7 11.55 -14.90 -19.42
N PRO A 8 11.83 -14.73 -20.74
CA PRO A 8 12.82 -15.54 -21.42
C PRO A 8 14.22 -15.34 -20.78
N PRO A 9 15.10 -16.36 -20.84
CA PRO A 9 16.41 -16.32 -20.16
C PRO A 9 17.26 -15.09 -20.48
N SER A 10 17.14 -14.56 -21.70
CA SER A 10 17.87 -13.36 -22.15
C SER A 10 17.45 -12.06 -21.45
N LEU A 11 16.25 -12.02 -20.88
CA LEU A 11 15.71 -10.85 -20.17
C LEU A 11 15.74 -11.01 -18.65
N LYS A 12 16.15 -12.16 -18.14
CA LYS A 12 16.28 -12.40 -16.70
C LYS A 12 17.48 -11.65 -16.14
N PHE A 13 17.21 -10.58 -15.40
CA PHE A 13 18.26 -9.76 -14.77
C PHE A 13 18.61 -10.20 -13.34
N LEU A 14 17.71 -10.92 -12.65
CA LEU A 14 17.95 -11.48 -11.32
C LEU A 14 18.48 -12.92 -11.49
N GLN A 15 19.79 -13.12 -11.38
CA GLN A 15 20.43 -14.43 -11.51
C GLN A 15 21.48 -14.62 -10.43
N GLY A 16 21.77 -15.88 -10.10
CA GLY A 16 22.82 -16.25 -9.15
C GLY A 16 22.65 -15.64 -7.77
N THR A 17 23.71 -15.08 -7.22
CA THR A 17 23.73 -14.47 -5.87
C THR A 17 22.77 -13.30 -5.75
N THR A 18 22.60 -12.50 -6.81
CA THR A 18 21.67 -11.36 -6.79
C THR A 18 20.22 -11.81 -6.57
N TYR A 19 19.81 -12.90 -7.21
CA TYR A 19 18.49 -13.50 -6.98
C TYR A 19 18.33 -13.96 -5.53
N ILE A 20 19.30 -14.66 -4.99
CA ILE A 20 19.27 -15.19 -3.61
C ILE A 20 19.12 -14.05 -2.59
N VAL A 21 19.97 -13.01 -2.71
CA VAL A 21 19.91 -11.86 -1.79
C VAL A 21 18.57 -11.14 -1.89
N TYR A 22 18.09 -10.92 -3.11
CA TYR A 22 16.81 -10.26 -3.34
C TYR A 22 15.63 -11.06 -2.78
N SER A 23 15.60 -12.36 -3.03
CA SER A 23 14.57 -13.27 -2.50
C SER A 23 14.55 -13.27 -0.98
N PHE A 24 15.71 -13.39 -0.33
CA PHE A 24 15.83 -13.35 1.12
C PHE A 24 15.31 -12.02 1.72
N LEU A 25 15.69 -10.88 1.11
CA LEU A 25 15.24 -9.57 1.56
C LEU A 25 13.73 -9.39 1.40
N LEU A 26 13.14 -9.91 0.32
CA LEU A 26 11.69 -9.88 0.12
C LEU A 26 10.95 -10.72 1.16
N GLU A 27 11.46 -11.89 1.49
CA GLU A 27 10.90 -12.74 2.55
C GLU A 27 10.88 -12.01 3.90
N LEU A 28 12.02 -11.41 4.27
CA LEU A 28 12.12 -10.65 5.50
C LEU A 28 11.15 -9.45 5.49
N ALA A 29 11.07 -8.72 4.38
CA ALA A 29 10.13 -7.62 4.21
C ALA A 29 8.67 -8.08 4.31
N SER A 30 8.33 -9.23 3.75
CA SER A 30 6.99 -9.84 3.83
C SER A 30 6.60 -10.19 5.27
N LEU A 31 7.53 -10.74 6.05
CA LEU A 31 7.29 -11.00 7.47
C LEU A 31 7.08 -9.74 8.28
N LEU A 32 7.92 -8.72 8.07
CA LEU A 32 7.77 -7.41 8.72
C LEU A 32 6.45 -6.74 8.34
N TYR A 33 6.07 -6.83 7.07
CA TYR A 33 4.79 -6.32 6.57
C TYR A 33 3.60 -7.02 7.24
N LEU A 34 3.56 -8.34 7.25
CA LEU A 34 2.49 -9.10 7.90
C LEU A 34 2.47 -8.88 9.41
N GLY A 35 3.63 -8.82 10.06
CA GLY A 35 3.75 -8.50 11.48
C GLY A 35 3.20 -7.10 11.80
N GLY A 36 3.50 -6.11 10.95
CA GLY A 36 2.94 -4.76 11.05
C GLY A 36 1.41 -4.74 10.89
N LEU A 37 0.87 -5.53 9.98
CA LEU A 37 -0.60 -5.67 9.81
C LEU A 37 -1.26 -6.32 11.02
N VAL A 38 -0.67 -7.40 11.56
CA VAL A 38 -1.17 -8.05 12.79
C VAL A 38 -1.19 -7.04 13.94
N TRP A 39 -0.11 -6.25 14.09
CA TRP A 39 -0.05 -5.19 15.09
C TRP A 39 -1.11 -4.11 14.86
N ALA A 40 -1.35 -3.71 13.60
CA ALA A 40 -2.36 -2.74 13.25
C ALA A 40 -3.79 -3.23 13.57
N PHE A 41 -4.08 -4.52 13.31
CA PHE A 41 -5.34 -5.14 13.72
C PHE A 41 -5.47 -5.20 15.25
N TYR A 42 -4.42 -5.66 15.94
CA TYR A 42 -4.40 -5.73 17.40
C TYR A 42 -4.71 -4.39 18.04
N ARG A 43 -4.06 -3.32 17.59
CA ARG A 43 -4.31 -1.95 18.09
C ARG A 43 -5.73 -1.47 17.86
N ARG A 44 -6.38 -1.86 16.77
CA ARG A 44 -7.76 -1.47 16.48
C ARG A 44 -8.79 -2.24 17.31
N ILE A 45 -8.54 -3.50 17.60
CA ILE A 45 -9.46 -4.36 18.33
C ILE A 45 -9.28 -4.21 19.84
N PHE A 46 -8.05 -4.24 20.31
CA PHE A 46 -7.71 -4.28 21.74
C PHE A 46 -7.09 -3.00 22.28
N GLY A 47 -6.71 -2.06 21.41
CA GLY A 47 -6.07 -0.81 21.82
C GLY A 47 -6.98 0.02 22.72
N THR A 48 -6.38 0.66 23.74
CA THR A 48 -7.05 1.52 24.69
C THR A 48 -7.12 2.98 24.26
N GLU A 49 -6.45 3.33 23.16
CA GLU A 49 -6.37 4.70 22.66
C GLU A 49 -7.71 5.15 22.06
N ASP A 50 -8.40 6.05 22.72
CA ASP A 50 -9.71 6.60 22.30
C ASP A 50 -9.67 7.19 20.90
N ARG A 51 -8.53 7.77 20.51
CA ARG A 51 -8.30 8.34 19.18
C ARG A 51 -8.48 7.30 18.08
N ILE A 52 -7.92 6.11 18.24
CA ILE A 52 -7.99 5.02 17.27
C ILE A 52 -9.41 4.48 17.22
N LYS A 53 -10.02 4.21 18.38
CA LYS A 53 -11.39 3.68 18.45
C LYS A 53 -12.41 4.60 17.79
N THR A 54 -12.36 5.89 18.11
CA THR A 54 -13.32 6.89 17.60
C THR A 54 -13.20 7.11 16.09
N LYS A 55 -11.98 6.96 15.53
CA LYS A 55 -11.70 7.21 14.11
C LYS A 55 -11.69 5.96 13.23
N THR A 56 -11.71 4.76 13.83
CA THR A 56 -11.77 3.50 13.10
C THR A 56 -13.16 3.28 12.52
N LYS A 57 -13.24 3.09 11.23
CA LYS A 57 -14.46 2.76 10.49
C LYS A 57 -14.34 1.36 9.88
N MET A 58 -15.45 0.83 9.37
CA MET A 58 -15.47 -0.45 8.66
C MET A 58 -14.49 -0.46 7.48
N ASP A 59 -14.36 0.66 6.77
CA ASP A 59 -13.43 0.81 5.64
C ASP A 59 -11.96 0.58 6.03
N ASP A 60 -11.58 0.89 7.28
CA ASP A 60 -10.22 0.63 7.78
C ASP A 60 -9.96 -0.87 7.94
N TYR A 61 -10.96 -1.62 8.42
CA TYR A 61 -10.85 -3.07 8.53
C TYR A 61 -10.83 -3.74 7.16
N LEU A 62 -11.66 -3.28 6.23
CA LEU A 62 -11.67 -3.77 4.85
C LEU A 62 -10.31 -3.54 4.17
N THR A 63 -9.76 -2.34 4.31
CA THR A 63 -8.46 -1.99 3.75
C THR A 63 -7.34 -2.85 4.35
N LEU A 64 -7.31 -3.02 5.69
CA LEU A 64 -6.33 -3.87 6.35
C LEU A 64 -6.47 -5.34 5.95
N SER A 65 -7.71 -5.83 5.85
CA SER A 65 -7.98 -7.20 5.42
C SER A 65 -7.53 -7.45 3.99
N LEU A 66 -7.73 -6.49 3.10
CA LEU A 66 -7.27 -6.56 1.72
C LEU A 66 -5.73 -6.59 1.65
N LEU A 67 -5.06 -5.73 2.43
CA LEU A 67 -3.61 -5.73 2.52
C LEU A 67 -3.08 -7.06 3.09
N ALA A 68 -3.70 -7.60 4.13
CA ALA A 68 -3.32 -8.89 4.70
C ALA A 68 -3.53 -10.03 3.69
N PHE A 69 -4.64 -10.01 2.96
CA PHE A 69 -4.91 -10.98 1.90
C PHE A 69 -3.87 -10.90 0.79
N MET A 70 -3.46 -9.70 0.35
CA MET A 70 -2.39 -9.52 -0.62
C MET A 70 -1.06 -10.12 -0.14
N GLY A 71 -0.67 -9.87 1.12
CA GLY A 71 0.56 -10.44 1.67
C GLY A 71 0.52 -11.97 1.74
N ILE A 72 -0.57 -12.52 2.24
CA ILE A 72 -0.74 -13.99 2.35
C ILE A 72 -0.81 -14.64 0.97
N SER A 73 -1.60 -14.08 0.06
CA SER A 73 -1.72 -14.61 -1.31
C SER A 73 -0.42 -14.54 -2.09
N GLY A 74 0.42 -13.52 -1.86
CA GLY A 74 1.75 -13.43 -2.43
C GLY A 74 2.66 -14.57 -1.98
N LEU A 75 2.71 -14.84 -0.67
CA LEU A 75 3.48 -15.97 -0.12
C LEU A 75 2.95 -17.33 -0.58
N THR A 76 1.63 -17.49 -0.69
CA THR A 76 1.04 -18.74 -1.20
C THR A 76 1.33 -18.95 -2.69
N THR A 77 1.39 -17.87 -3.47
CA THR A 77 1.76 -17.92 -4.90
C THR A 77 3.23 -18.36 -5.05
N GLU A 78 4.12 -17.78 -4.25
CA GLU A 78 5.52 -18.18 -4.22
C GLU A 78 5.68 -19.66 -3.82
N ALA A 79 5.01 -20.07 -2.74
CA ALA A 79 5.01 -21.46 -2.31
C ALA A 79 4.49 -22.42 -3.40
N GLY A 80 3.44 -22.05 -4.12
CA GLY A 80 2.91 -22.81 -5.25
C GLY A 80 3.92 -22.94 -6.39
N ARG A 81 4.68 -21.89 -6.69
CA ARG A 81 5.75 -21.90 -7.68
C ARG A 81 6.88 -22.86 -7.25
N ILE A 82 7.37 -22.73 -6.03
CA ILE A 82 8.42 -23.60 -5.49
C ILE A 82 8.01 -25.08 -5.57
N LEU A 83 6.74 -25.36 -5.26
CA LEU A 83 6.17 -26.71 -5.37
C LEU A 83 6.19 -27.23 -6.80
N VAL A 84 5.78 -26.42 -7.78
CA VAL A 84 5.76 -26.77 -9.21
C VAL A 84 7.17 -26.97 -9.77
N GLU A 85 8.14 -26.15 -9.33
CA GLU A 85 9.56 -26.26 -9.74
C GLU A 85 10.31 -27.41 -9.08
N GLY A 86 9.70 -28.14 -8.13
CA GLY A 86 10.30 -29.30 -7.48
C GLY A 86 11.37 -28.95 -6.44
N PHE A 87 11.20 -27.88 -5.70
CA PHE A 87 12.08 -27.45 -4.60
C PHE A 87 13.54 -27.21 -5.01
N PRO A 88 13.82 -26.28 -5.94
CA PRO A 88 15.19 -25.97 -6.32
C PRO A 88 16.02 -25.54 -5.11
N GLY A 89 17.29 -25.93 -5.05
CA GLY A 89 18.16 -25.70 -3.89
C GLY A 89 18.38 -24.22 -3.55
N TYR A 90 18.29 -23.32 -4.53
CA TYR A 90 18.42 -21.88 -4.34
C TYR A 90 17.17 -21.24 -3.70
N GLU A 91 16.00 -21.89 -3.81
CA GLU A 91 14.73 -21.41 -3.20
C GLU A 91 14.67 -21.61 -1.67
N LYS A 92 15.65 -22.28 -1.07
CA LYS A 92 15.77 -22.36 0.40
C LYS A 92 15.94 -21.00 1.06
N TRP A 93 16.38 -20.00 0.30
CA TRP A 93 16.52 -18.62 0.77
C TRP A 93 15.18 -17.86 0.79
N SER A 94 14.17 -18.35 0.06
CA SER A 94 12.75 -17.99 0.20
C SER A 94 12.13 -18.84 1.32
N PHE A 95 12.62 -18.70 2.53
CA PHE A 95 12.40 -19.65 3.62
C PHE A 95 10.94 -19.78 4.05
N VAL A 96 10.12 -18.71 4.00
CA VAL A 96 8.68 -18.74 4.32
C VAL A 96 7.92 -19.44 3.20
N GLY A 97 8.13 -19.02 1.96
CA GLY A 97 7.52 -19.64 0.79
C GLY A 97 7.91 -21.13 0.68
N TYR A 98 9.17 -21.44 0.91
CA TYR A 98 9.66 -22.81 0.93
C TYR A 98 8.99 -23.66 2.03
N PHE A 99 8.88 -23.14 3.24
CA PHE A 99 8.19 -23.80 4.34
C PHE A 99 6.72 -24.04 4.04
N ILE A 100 5.99 -23.03 3.54
CA ILE A 100 4.60 -23.17 3.13
C ILE A 100 4.47 -24.25 2.04
N ALA A 101 5.37 -24.28 1.05
CA ALA A 101 5.38 -25.27 -0.01
C ALA A 101 5.49 -26.70 0.52
N THR A 102 6.26 -26.93 1.60
CA THR A 102 6.38 -28.27 2.22
C THR A 102 5.10 -28.74 2.90
N LEU A 103 4.19 -27.82 3.27
CA LEU A 103 2.91 -28.14 3.90
C LEU A 103 1.80 -28.39 2.89
N LEU A 104 2.01 -28.06 1.62
CA LEU A 104 0.99 -28.20 0.58
C LEU A 104 0.96 -29.64 0.01
N PRO A 105 -0.22 -30.18 -0.32
CA PRO A 105 -0.33 -31.48 -0.98
C PRO A 105 0.17 -31.41 -2.43
N PHE A 106 0.98 -32.37 -2.82
CA PHE A 106 1.68 -32.40 -4.13
C PHE A 106 0.79 -32.65 -5.33
N ASP A 107 -0.38 -33.27 -5.16
CA ASP A 107 -1.17 -33.85 -6.26
C ASP A 107 -1.69 -32.84 -7.29
N ASN A 108 -1.83 -31.55 -6.92
CA ASN A 108 -2.36 -30.50 -7.78
C ASN A 108 -1.57 -29.17 -7.70
N GLY A 109 -0.24 -29.23 -7.58
CA GLY A 109 0.61 -28.04 -7.43
C GLY A 109 0.40 -26.97 -8.51
N ILE A 110 0.24 -27.39 -9.78
CA ILE A 110 0.02 -26.46 -10.90
C ILE A 110 -1.33 -25.71 -10.76
N LEU A 111 -2.37 -26.41 -10.40
CA LEU A 111 -3.71 -25.81 -10.21
C LEU A 111 -3.69 -24.85 -9.01
N PHE A 112 -3.06 -25.26 -7.91
CA PHE A 112 -2.89 -24.44 -6.73
C PHE A 112 -2.13 -23.14 -7.07
N HIS A 113 -1.00 -23.23 -7.74
CA HIS A 113 -0.20 -22.06 -8.14
C HIS A 113 -1.00 -21.12 -9.05
N ARG A 114 -1.73 -21.64 -10.05
CA ARG A 114 -2.56 -20.82 -10.93
C ARG A 114 -3.67 -20.08 -10.19
N ILE A 115 -4.39 -20.76 -9.30
CA ILE A 115 -5.46 -20.16 -8.51
C ILE A 115 -4.90 -19.08 -7.59
N SER A 116 -3.83 -19.38 -6.87
CA SER A 116 -3.14 -18.45 -5.98
C SER A 116 -2.69 -17.18 -6.73
N TRP A 117 -2.09 -17.36 -7.90
CA TRP A 117 -1.62 -16.28 -8.75
C TRP A 117 -2.77 -15.38 -9.25
N ILE A 118 -3.88 -15.99 -9.70
CA ILE A 118 -5.07 -15.25 -10.13
C ILE A 118 -5.65 -14.45 -8.96
N LEU A 119 -5.80 -15.07 -7.79
CA LEU A 119 -6.34 -14.41 -6.60
C LEU A 119 -5.44 -13.26 -6.14
N HIS A 120 -4.12 -13.45 -6.16
CA HIS A 120 -3.17 -12.39 -5.82
C HIS A 120 -3.26 -11.23 -6.82
N THR A 121 -3.33 -11.51 -8.11
CA THR A 121 -3.47 -10.50 -9.16
C THR A 121 -4.80 -9.73 -9.03
N ILE A 122 -5.91 -10.43 -8.81
CA ILE A 122 -7.21 -9.79 -8.60
C ILE A 122 -7.16 -8.90 -7.35
N SER A 123 -6.59 -9.38 -6.25
CA SER A 123 -6.48 -8.59 -5.01
C SER A 123 -5.67 -7.31 -5.22
N PHE A 124 -4.63 -7.35 -6.04
CA PHE A 124 -3.86 -6.16 -6.40
C PHE A 124 -4.70 -5.13 -7.17
N PHE A 125 -5.49 -5.56 -8.17
CA PHE A 125 -6.37 -4.64 -8.90
C PHE A 125 -7.48 -4.08 -7.99
N VAL A 126 -8.06 -4.91 -7.13
CA VAL A 126 -9.04 -4.45 -6.12
C VAL A 126 -8.39 -3.40 -5.20
N PHE A 127 -7.15 -3.62 -4.77
CA PHE A 127 -6.41 -2.64 -3.97
C PHE A 127 -6.23 -1.31 -4.71
N LEU A 128 -5.88 -1.32 -6.00
CA LEU A 128 -5.75 -0.10 -6.80
C LEU A 128 -7.06 0.68 -6.89
N ILE A 129 -8.21 -0.01 -6.94
CA ILE A 129 -9.53 0.62 -6.95
C ILE A 129 -9.89 1.19 -5.57
N VAL A 130 -9.56 0.48 -4.49
CA VAL A 130 -9.87 0.88 -3.11
C VAL A 130 -8.95 2.00 -2.62
N LEU A 131 -7.70 2.05 -3.09
CA LEU A 131 -6.69 3.00 -2.64
C LEU A 131 -7.18 4.47 -2.67
N PRO A 132 -7.72 5.00 -3.79
CA PRO A 132 -8.17 6.39 -3.83
C PRO A 132 -9.44 6.66 -2.99
N GLN A 133 -10.20 5.63 -2.65
CA GLN A 133 -11.42 5.74 -1.86
C GLN A 133 -11.17 5.57 -0.36
N SER A 134 -10.03 5.02 0.01
CA SER A 134 -9.63 4.75 1.40
C SER A 134 -8.78 5.87 1.98
N LYS A 135 -8.52 5.79 3.29
CA LYS A 135 -7.56 6.69 3.96
C LYS A 135 -6.14 6.57 3.39
N LEU A 136 -5.83 5.51 2.64
CA LEU A 136 -4.53 5.33 1.99
C LEU A 136 -4.28 6.28 0.82
N ARG A 137 -5.30 7.00 0.33
CA ARG A 137 -5.12 8.00 -0.73
C ARG A 137 -4.04 9.04 -0.41
N HIS A 138 -3.80 9.31 0.89
CA HIS A 138 -2.76 10.24 1.32
C HIS A 138 -1.34 9.81 0.90
N ILE A 139 -1.12 8.52 0.61
CA ILE A 139 0.16 8.02 0.06
C ILE A 139 0.48 8.70 -1.27
N VAL A 140 -0.56 9.06 -2.04
CA VAL A 140 -0.43 9.76 -3.32
C VAL A 140 -0.63 11.26 -3.13
N THR A 141 -1.67 11.67 -2.39
CA THR A 141 -2.03 13.10 -2.26
C THR A 141 -1.01 13.89 -1.45
N SER A 142 -0.38 13.32 -0.41
CA SER A 142 0.61 14.04 0.40
C SER A 142 1.90 14.36 -0.37
N PRO A 143 2.57 13.43 -1.06
CA PRO A 143 3.72 13.76 -1.90
C PRO A 143 3.39 14.73 -3.02
N THR A 144 2.23 14.56 -3.66
CA THR A 144 1.74 15.48 -4.70
C THR A 144 1.53 16.88 -4.14
N ASN A 145 0.95 16.97 -2.95
CA ASN A 145 0.74 18.23 -2.27
C ASN A 145 2.05 18.94 -1.91
N MET A 146 3.05 18.17 -1.45
CA MET A 146 4.40 18.69 -1.19
C MET A 146 5.08 19.19 -2.48
N LEU A 147 4.95 18.46 -3.57
CA LEU A 147 5.52 18.83 -4.87
C LEU A 147 4.93 20.14 -5.40
N LEU A 148 3.63 20.31 -5.23
CA LEU A 148 2.87 21.48 -5.70
C LEU A 148 2.85 22.65 -4.69
N SER A 149 3.58 22.53 -3.59
CA SER A 149 3.68 23.61 -2.61
C SER A 149 4.50 24.79 -3.16
N PRO A 150 4.02 26.04 -3.02
CA PRO A 150 4.77 27.23 -3.43
C PRO A 150 6.04 27.35 -2.59
N LYS A 151 7.21 27.33 -3.24
CA LYS A 151 8.52 27.36 -2.58
C LYS A 151 8.93 28.76 -2.13
N ASP A 152 8.41 29.79 -2.81
CA ASP A 152 8.80 31.18 -2.61
C ASP A 152 8.01 31.87 -1.48
N ARG A 153 7.04 31.18 -0.89
CA ARG A 153 6.23 31.72 0.19
C ARG A 153 6.92 31.53 1.54
N PRO A 154 7.17 32.61 2.31
CA PRO A 154 7.72 32.49 3.67
C PRO A 154 6.81 31.62 4.56
N LYS A 155 7.42 30.86 5.47
CA LYS A 155 6.64 30.07 6.44
C LYS A 155 5.78 30.98 7.30
N GLY A 156 4.50 30.63 7.43
CA GLY A 156 3.53 31.42 8.20
C GLY A 156 2.96 32.65 7.49
N ALA A 157 3.41 32.96 6.27
CA ALA A 157 2.80 34.03 5.49
C ALA A 157 1.35 33.68 5.15
N MET A 158 0.41 34.52 5.54
CA MET A 158 -0.97 34.45 5.09
C MET A 158 -1.09 34.98 3.66
N ARG A 159 -2.15 34.59 2.96
CA ARG A 159 -2.47 35.19 1.66
C ARG A 159 -2.79 36.65 1.89
N ASP A 160 -2.29 37.53 1.04
CA ASP A 160 -2.67 38.92 1.07
C ASP A 160 -4.18 39.02 0.73
N ILE A 161 -4.93 39.59 1.65
CA ILE A 161 -6.39 39.78 1.52
C ILE A 161 -6.71 41.11 0.87
N GLY A 162 -5.68 41.95 0.67
CA GLY A 162 -5.87 43.33 0.22
C GLY A 162 -6.41 44.26 1.30
N ASN A 163 -6.83 45.46 0.91
CA ASN A 163 -7.39 46.39 1.83
C ASN A 163 -8.90 46.14 2.01
N LEU A 164 -9.27 45.57 3.16
CA LEU A 164 -10.69 45.28 3.50
C LEU A 164 -11.61 46.50 3.45
N MET A 165 -11.02 47.70 3.57
CA MET A 165 -11.78 48.96 3.51
C MET A 165 -12.12 49.39 2.08
N GLU A 166 -11.43 48.83 1.09
CA GLU A 166 -11.63 49.10 -0.33
C GLU A 166 -12.35 47.94 -1.04
N ALA A 167 -12.64 46.84 -0.31
CA ALA A 167 -13.37 45.73 -0.86
C ALA A 167 -14.81 46.12 -1.16
N GLU A 168 -15.24 46.06 -2.41
CA GLU A 168 -16.62 46.36 -2.81
C GLU A 168 -17.63 45.40 -2.17
N ASP A 169 -17.17 44.19 -1.84
CA ASP A 169 -18.02 43.16 -1.27
C ASP A 169 -17.24 42.36 -0.22
N ILE A 170 -17.49 42.60 1.04
CA ILE A 170 -16.85 41.94 2.19
C ILE A 170 -17.19 40.44 2.22
N GLU A 171 -18.35 40.04 1.69
CA GLU A 171 -18.80 38.66 1.64
C GLU A 171 -17.93 37.79 0.71
N THR A 172 -17.21 38.42 -0.24
CA THR A 172 -16.28 37.71 -1.13
C THR A 172 -14.89 37.52 -0.53
N VAL A 173 -14.60 38.15 0.61
CA VAL A 173 -13.30 38.04 1.28
C VAL A 173 -13.33 36.87 2.24
N GLY A 174 -12.60 35.81 1.83
CA GLY A 174 -12.51 34.58 2.61
C GLY A 174 -13.01 33.38 1.84
N ALA A 175 -13.23 32.28 2.54
CA ALA A 175 -13.74 31.03 1.97
C ALA A 175 -14.90 30.53 2.84
N GLU A 176 -16.10 30.96 2.53
CA GLU A 176 -17.34 30.56 3.20
C GLU A 176 -17.90 29.28 2.56
N LEU A 177 -17.86 29.18 1.22
CA LEU A 177 -18.31 28.03 0.45
C LEU A 177 -17.14 27.25 -0.11
N ILE A 178 -17.36 26.00 -0.47
CA ILE A 178 -16.32 25.13 -1.07
C ILE A 178 -15.77 25.72 -2.38
N GLU A 179 -16.62 26.39 -3.13
CA GLU A 179 -16.25 27.06 -4.40
C GLU A 179 -15.26 28.21 -4.21
N ASN A 180 -15.18 28.78 -3.01
CA ASN A 180 -14.28 29.89 -2.67
C ASN A 180 -12.84 29.40 -2.40
N PHE A 181 -12.66 28.09 -2.18
CA PHE A 181 -11.34 27.51 -2.02
C PHE A 181 -10.65 27.34 -3.35
N THR A 182 -9.36 27.66 -3.40
CA THR A 182 -8.52 27.29 -4.55
C THR A 182 -8.32 25.78 -4.57
N TRP A 183 -8.09 25.22 -5.77
CA TRP A 183 -7.79 23.79 -5.92
C TRP A 183 -6.64 23.32 -5.02
N LYS A 184 -5.66 24.19 -4.77
CA LYS A 184 -4.51 23.88 -3.89
C LYS A 184 -4.94 23.78 -2.42
N GLN A 185 -5.81 24.66 -1.95
CA GLN A 185 -6.36 24.58 -0.60
C GLN A 185 -7.21 23.32 -0.40
N LEU A 186 -8.00 22.95 -1.41
CA LEU A 186 -8.76 21.69 -1.39
C LEU A 186 -7.82 20.48 -1.35
N LEU A 187 -6.72 20.51 -2.11
CA LEU A 187 -5.69 19.46 -2.08
C LEU A 187 -5.01 19.41 -0.69
N ASP A 188 -4.73 20.55 -0.06
CA ASP A 188 -4.17 20.62 1.31
C ASP A 188 -5.08 19.93 2.32
N LEU A 189 -6.38 20.16 2.22
CA LEU A 189 -7.38 19.51 3.07
C LEU A 189 -7.49 18.01 2.81
N ASP A 190 -7.44 17.60 1.54
CA ASP A 190 -7.56 16.20 1.15
C ASP A 190 -6.28 15.39 1.45
N ALA A 191 -5.12 16.02 1.39
CA ALA A 191 -3.85 15.41 1.77
C ALA A 191 -3.68 15.24 3.29
N CYS A 192 -4.47 15.97 4.10
CA CYS A 192 -4.45 15.86 5.55
C CYS A 192 -5.26 14.64 5.99
N THR A 193 -4.59 13.63 6.52
CA THR A 193 -5.23 12.58 7.30
C THR A 193 -5.10 12.93 8.77
N ILE A 194 -6.17 12.74 9.50
CA ILE A 194 -6.16 12.96 10.96
C ILE A 194 -5.22 11.91 11.56
N CYS A 195 -4.00 12.32 11.78
CA CYS A 195 -2.98 11.49 12.44
C CYS A 195 -3.20 11.47 13.95
#